data_88fa21a99bb8d5ee0f81a8c20d9dd49c
#
_entry.id   88fa21a99bb8d5ee0f81a8c20d9dd49c
#
_cell.length_a   1.000
_cell.length_b   1.000
_cell.length_c   1.000
_cell.angle_alpha   90.00
_cell.angle_beta   90.00
_cell.angle_gamma   90.00
#
_symmetry.space_group_name_H-M   'P 1'
#
loop_
_entity.id
_entity.type
_entity.pdbx_description
1 polymer ?
#
loop_
_entity_poly.entity_id
_entity_poly.type
_entity_poly.pdbx_seq_one_letter_code
_entity_poly.pdbx_strand_id
1 'polypeptide(L)'
;MSEQTDTPEESIYHDQRSVALRTTQSVYFVQEHDKVSMLGSLLNDHKENQVVIVVKSKKKADALSEFLISKEFNAHCVHGNHRQAQQKEAATKFNLGALNIIITTDMILKTLELENIKLVLSYDLPDSAQNYYIRLAFMKELGEAIALVSPEDEPLLSDIESNMKKEIEEKVLEGFVASATPNHTGKTKKDRTKKPRHRKNKVKKEQGA
;
A
#
# COMPACT_ATOMS: atom_id res chain seq x y z
N MET A 1 33.96 -25.29 1.72
CA MET A 1 32.88 -24.68 0.96
C MET A 1 31.60 -25.30 1.46
N SER A 2 30.89 -24.60 2.35
CA SER A 2 29.60 -25.06 2.88
C SER A 2 28.51 -24.51 1.96
N GLU A 3 27.90 -25.37 1.17
CA GLU A 3 26.68 -25.07 0.45
C GLU A 3 25.56 -24.86 1.49
N GLN A 4 25.14 -23.62 1.67
CA GLN A 4 23.91 -23.32 2.36
C GLN A 4 22.77 -23.72 1.40
N THR A 5 22.12 -24.85 1.69
CA THR A 5 20.89 -25.25 1.03
C THR A 5 19.78 -24.40 1.65
N ASP A 6 19.40 -23.29 0.95
CA ASP A 6 18.24 -22.49 1.32
C ASP A 6 16.99 -23.38 1.35
N THR A 7 16.19 -23.27 2.39
CA THR A 7 14.90 -23.95 2.45
C THR A 7 13.94 -23.35 1.40
N PRO A 8 12.95 -24.12 0.90
CA PRO A 8 11.98 -23.58 -0.06
C PRO A 8 11.29 -22.31 0.41
N GLU A 9 11.05 -22.15 1.73
CA GLU A 9 10.46 -20.94 2.32
C GLU A 9 11.43 -19.74 2.27
N GLU A 10 12.71 -19.95 2.52
CA GLU A 10 13.74 -18.90 2.41
C GLU A 10 13.92 -18.45 0.95
N SER A 11 13.89 -19.37 0.01
CA SER A 11 13.98 -19.04 -1.42
C SER A 11 12.80 -18.20 -1.90
N ILE A 12 11.58 -18.50 -1.47
CA ILE A 12 10.38 -17.71 -1.76
C ILE A 12 10.48 -16.30 -1.14
N TYR A 13 10.98 -16.21 0.10
CA TYR A 13 11.18 -14.94 0.78
C TYR A 13 12.21 -14.04 0.06
N HIS A 14 13.31 -14.62 -0.37
CA HIS A 14 14.33 -13.90 -1.15
C HIS A 14 13.78 -13.40 -2.48
N ASP A 15 12.97 -14.19 -3.17
CA ASP A 15 12.34 -13.77 -4.41
C ASP A 15 11.37 -12.60 -4.19
N GLN A 16 10.48 -12.68 -3.20
CA GLN A 16 9.53 -11.62 -2.86
C GLN A 16 10.23 -10.31 -2.47
N ARG A 17 11.31 -10.38 -1.68
CA ARG A 17 12.10 -9.21 -1.34
C ARG A 17 12.80 -8.63 -2.57
N SER A 18 13.31 -9.46 -3.45
CA SER A 18 13.91 -9.03 -4.72
C SER A 18 12.90 -8.26 -5.59
N VAL A 19 11.66 -8.72 -5.67
CA VAL A 19 10.58 -8.00 -6.36
C VAL A 19 10.31 -6.64 -5.71
N ALA A 20 10.23 -6.59 -4.38
CA ALA A 20 10.02 -5.34 -3.64
C ALA A 20 11.13 -4.32 -3.90
N LEU A 21 12.40 -4.76 -3.96
CA LEU A 21 13.53 -3.87 -4.23
C LEU A 21 13.53 -3.29 -5.66
N ARG A 22 12.91 -3.95 -6.61
CA ARG A 22 12.81 -3.52 -8.02
C ARG A 22 11.55 -2.73 -8.33
N THR A 23 10.51 -2.85 -7.50
CA THR A 23 9.25 -2.12 -7.66
C THR A 23 9.42 -0.64 -7.34
N THR A 24 8.82 0.23 -8.13
CA THR A 24 8.72 1.66 -7.80
C THR A 24 7.75 1.82 -6.64
N GLN A 25 8.21 2.41 -5.55
CA GLN A 25 7.44 2.53 -4.33
C GLN A 25 7.39 3.98 -3.86
N SER A 26 6.22 4.41 -3.41
CA SER A 26 6.02 5.72 -2.80
C SER A 26 5.09 5.67 -1.61
N VAL A 27 5.29 6.59 -0.67
CA VAL A 27 4.42 6.78 0.49
C VAL A 27 3.85 8.19 0.49
N TYR A 28 2.58 8.30 0.90
CA TYR A 28 1.91 9.57 1.12
C TYR A 28 1.49 9.65 2.58
N PHE A 29 2.00 10.64 3.30
CA PHE A 29 1.60 10.88 4.68
C PHE A 29 0.27 11.64 4.70
N VAL A 30 -0.69 11.08 5.42
CA VAL A 30 -2.05 11.60 5.47
C VAL A 30 -2.71 11.27 6.81
N GLN A 31 -3.56 12.14 7.31
CA GLN A 31 -4.38 11.84 8.50
C GLN A 31 -5.38 10.73 8.19
N GLU A 32 -5.70 9.88 9.17
CA GLU A 32 -6.60 8.72 8.95
C GLU A 32 -7.95 9.16 8.37
N HIS A 33 -8.50 10.29 8.79
CA HIS A 33 -9.77 10.81 8.29
C HIS A 33 -9.70 11.35 6.85
N ASP A 34 -8.52 11.66 6.35
CA ASP A 34 -8.29 12.17 5.00
C ASP A 34 -7.87 11.08 4.00
N LYS A 35 -7.57 9.85 4.48
CA LYS A 35 -7.15 8.74 3.60
C LYS A 35 -8.10 8.48 2.45
N VAL A 36 -9.42 8.53 2.70
CA VAL A 36 -10.44 8.30 1.68
C VAL A 36 -10.40 9.38 0.60
N SER A 37 -10.27 10.63 1.01
CA SER A 37 -10.20 11.78 0.09
C SER A 37 -8.94 11.74 -0.76
N MET A 38 -7.79 11.46 -0.13
CA MET A 38 -6.51 11.31 -0.82
C MET A 38 -6.53 10.12 -1.79
N LEU A 39 -7.11 8.99 -1.40
CA LEU A 39 -7.30 7.84 -2.27
C LEU A 39 -8.05 8.22 -3.54
N GLY A 40 -9.19 8.91 -3.41
CA GLY A 40 -9.97 9.36 -4.56
C GLY A 40 -9.17 10.25 -5.51
N SER A 41 -8.35 11.15 -4.96
CA SER A 41 -7.50 12.03 -5.76
C SER A 41 -6.38 11.26 -6.49
N LEU A 42 -5.69 10.34 -5.80
CA LEU A 42 -4.64 9.50 -6.40
C LEU A 42 -5.19 8.62 -7.53
N LEU A 43 -6.38 8.06 -7.35
CA LEU A 43 -6.97 7.18 -8.37
C LEU A 43 -7.39 7.93 -9.65
N ASN A 44 -7.56 9.25 -9.61
CA ASN A 44 -7.83 10.02 -10.83
C ASN A 44 -6.71 9.92 -11.87
N ASP A 45 -5.47 9.79 -11.43
CA ASP A 45 -4.31 9.65 -12.30
C ASP A 45 -4.12 8.20 -12.78
N HIS A 46 -4.89 7.24 -12.22
CA HIS A 46 -4.78 5.81 -12.48
C HIS A 46 -6.09 5.17 -13.00
N LYS A 47 -7.01 5.97 -13.57
CA LYS A 47 -8.35 5.49 -13.98
C LYS A 47 -8.34 4.31 -14.95
N GLU A 48 -7.36 4.27 -15.83
CA GLU A 48 -7.20 3.21 -16.84
C GLU A 48 -6.38 2.01 -16.35
N ASN A 49 -5.79 2.13 -15.16
CA ASN A 49 -4.92 1.10 -14.60
C ASN A 49 -5.73 0.03 -13.87
N GLN A 50 -5.20 -1.20 -13.87
CA GLN A 50 -5.67 -2.25 -12.99
C GLN A 50 -5.02 -2.08 -11.61
N VAL A 51 -5.85 -1.72 -10.63
CA VAL A 51 -5.44 -1.33 -9.27
C VAL A 51 -5.96 -2.33 -8.25
N VAL A 52 -5.07 -2.77 -7.37
CA VAL A 52 -5.44 -3.55 -6.19
C VAL A 52 -5.27 -2.69 -4.94
N ILE A 53 -6.36 -2.45 -4.22
CA ILE A 53 -6.35 -1.70 -2.97
C ILE A 53 -6.44 -2.69 -1.81
N VAL A 54 -5.47 -2.62 -0.88
CA VAL A 54 -5.42 -3.53 0.27
C VAL A 54 -5.75 -2.78 1.56
N VAL A 55 -6.69 -3.35 2.31
CA VAL A 55 -7.19 -2.82 3.58
C VAL A 55 -7.11 -3.85 4.70
N LYS A 56 -7.06 -3.41 5.96
CA LYS A 56 -7.01 -4.31 7.13
C LYS A 56 -8.32 -5.02 7.45
N SER A 57 -9.46 -4.50 7.02
CA SER A 57 -10.75 -5.06 7.43
C SER A 57 -11.80 -5.09 6.32
N LYS A 58 -12.67 -6.10 6.38
CA LYS A 58 -13.83 -6.25 5.48
C LYS A 58 -14.73 -5.01 5.48
N LYS A 59 -15.00 -4.45 6.67
CA LYS A 59 -15.82 -3.24 6.82
C LYS A 59 -15.22 -2.03 6.09
N LYS A 60 -13.88 -1.87 6.14
CA LYS A 60 -13.19 -0.84 5.36
C LYS A 60 -13.30 -1.12 3.86
N ALA A 61 -13.18 -2.39 3.44
CA ALA A 61 -13.34 -2.76 2.03
C ALA A 61 -14.72 -2.38 1.49
N ASP A 62 -15.78 -2.70 2.22
CA ASP A 62 -17.15 -2.34 1.85
C ASP A 62 -17.33 -0.82 1.73
N ALA A 63 -16.93 -0.07 2.76
CA ALA A 63 -17.05 1.38 2.79
C ALA A 63 -16.28 2.07 1.66
N LEU A 64 -15.05 1.61 1.36
CA LEU A 64 -14.28 2.14 0.24
C LEU A 64 -14.90 1.80 -1.11
N SER A 65 -15.46 0.60 -1.27
CA SER A 65 -16.16 0.21 -2.48
C SER A 65 -17.35 1.12 -2.76
N GLU A 66 -18.19 1.36 -1.74
CA GLU A 66 -19.32 2.28 -1.83
C GLU A 66 -18.87 3.70 -2.19
N PHE A 67 -17.82 4.20 -1.54
CA PHE A 67 -17.25 5.51 -1.82
C PHE A 67 -16.75 5.61 -3.27
N LEU A 68 -15.96 4.64 -3.74
CA LEU A 68 -15.39 4.69 -5.09
C LEU A 68 -16.46 4.56 -6.17
N ILE A 69 -17.46 3.72 -5.97
CA ILE A 69 -18.62 3.61 -6.87
C ILE A 69 -19.38 4.93 -6.93
N SER A 70 -19.57 5.62 -5.79
CA SER A 70 -20.21 6.95 -5.75
C SER A 70 -19.43 8.04 -6.49
N LYS A 71 -18.13 7.80 -6.74
CA LYS A 71 -17.23 8.66 -7.52
C LYS A 71 -17.02 8.15 -8.94
N GLU A 72 -17.89 7.24 -9.40
CA GLU A 72 -17.89 6.68 -10.76
C GLU A 72 -16.64 5.84 -11.11
N PHE A 73 -15.91 5.35 -10.10
CA PHE A 73 -14.86 4.38 -10.32
C PHE A 73 -15.45 2.98 -10.52
N ASN A 74 -14.89 2.23 -11.47
CA ASN A 74 -15.25 0.82 -11.69
C ASN A 74 -14.52 -0.07 -10.66
N ALA A 75 -15.05 -0.08 -9.43
CA ALA A 75 -14.46 -0.71 -8.26
C ALA A 75 -15.38 -1.80 -7.68
N HIS A 76 -14.78 -2.86 -7.13
CA HIS A 76 -15.51 -3.91 -6.43
C HIS A 76 -14.71 -4.41 -5.22
N CYS A 77 -15.37 -4.65 -4.08
CA CYS A 77 -14.73 -5.25 -2.93
C CYS A 77 -14.82 -6.78 -2.96
N VAL A 78 -13.72 -7.44 -2.59
CA VAL A 78 -13.64 -8.89 -2.49
C VAL A 78 -13.01 -9.26 -1.15
N HIS A 79 -13.78 -9.92 -0.27
CA HIS A 79 -13.32 -10.29 1.07
C HIS A 79 -13.93 -11.63 1.52
N GLY A 80 -13.52 -12.14 2.66
CA GLY A 80 -13.85 -13.49 3.12
C GLY A 80 -15.33 -13.80 3.39
N ASN A 81 -16.24 -12.81 3.30
CA ASN A 81 -17.69 -13.06 3.35
C ASN A 81 -18.27 -13.42 1.97
N HIS A 82 -17.53 -13.12 0.90
CA HIS A 82 -17.94 -13.52 -0.45
C HIS A 82 -17.64 -15.00 -0.68
N ARG A 83 -18.56 -15.68 -1.36
CA ARG A 83 -18.38 -17.08 -1.76
C ARG A 83 -17.22 -17.17 -2.77
N GLN A 84 -16.55 -18.30 -2.81
CA GLN A 84 -15.43 -18.54 -3.72
C GLN A 84 -15.80 -18.25 -5.20
N ALA A 85 -17.02 -18.59 -5.60
CA ALA A 85 -17.51 -18.31 -6.95
C ALA A 85 -17.54 -16.80 -7.25
N GLN A 86 -17.97 -15.97 -6.29
CA GLN A 86 -18.00 -14.51 -6.42
C GLN A 86 -16.59 -13.91 -6.47
N GLN A 87 -15.68 -14.45 -5.64
CA GLN A 87 -14.27 -14.04 -5.65
C GLN A 87 -13.63 -14.35 -7.01
N LYS A 88 -13.87 -15.54 -7.56
CA LYS A 88 -13.39 -15.95 -8.87
C LYS A 88 -13.98 -15.11 -10.01
N GLU A 89 -15.27 -14.82 -9.95
CA GLU A 89 -15.94 -13.96 -10.94
C GLU A 89 -15.33 -12.54 -10.94
N ALA A 90 -15.10 -11.95 -9.77
CA ALA A 90 -14.47 -10.63 -9.65
C ALA A 90 -13.03 -10.64 -10.21
N ALA A 91 -12.24 -11.67 -9.89
CA ALA A 91 -10.90 -11.84 -10.42
C ALA A 91 -10.92 -11.97 -11.96
N THR A 92 -11.85 -12.75 -12.51
CA THR A 92 -12.01 -12.89 -13.97
C THR A 92 -12.35 -11.56 -14.63
N LYS A 93 -13.30 -10.79 -14.08
CA LYS A 93 -13.65 -9.46 -14.58
C LYS A 93 -12.46 -8.50 -14.54
N PHE A 94 -11.67 -8.55 -13.48
CA PHE A 94 -10.46 -7.75 -13.33
C PHE A 94 -9.41 -8.13 -14.40
N ASN A 95 -9.12 -9.40 -14.55
CA ASN A 95 -8.13 -9.89 -15.52
C ASN A 95 -8.53 -9.58 -16.99
N LEU A 96 -9.82 -9.50 -17.27
CA LEU A 96 -10.36 -9.12 -18.58
C LEU A 96 -10.45 -7.59 -18.78
N GLY A 97 -10.11 -6.78 -17.77
CA GLY A 97 -10.23 -5.32 -17.84
C GLY A 97 -11.67 -4.79 -17.73
N ALA A 98 -12.66 -5.66 -17.46
CA ALA A 98 -14.04 -5.27 -17.21
C ALA A 98 -14.24 -4.67 -15.81
N LEU A 99 -13.26 -4.82 -14.92
CA LEU A 99 -13.18 -4.24 -13.59
C LEU A 99 -11.79 -3.66 -13.41
N ASN A 100 -11.68 -2.38 -13.04
CA ASN A 100 -10.39 -1.70 -12.92
C ASN A 100 -9.82 -1.78 -11.51
N ILE A 101 -10.68 -1.77 -10.48
CA ILE A 101 -10.24 -1.67 -9.09
C ILE A 101 -10.81 -2.83 -8.27
N ILE A 102 -9.92 -3.62 -7.65
CA ILE A 102 -10.29 -4.58 -6.61
C ILE A 102 -9.85 -4.05 -5.25
N ILE A 103 -10.78 -4.04 -4.29
CA ILE A 103 -10.51 -3.71 -2.88
C ILE A 103 -10.56 -5.01 -2.08
N THR A 104 -9.49 -5.36 -1.39
CA THR A 104 -9.40 -6.66 -0.71
C THR A 104 -8.60 -6.59 0.60
N THR A 105 -8.50 -7.70 1.29
CA THR A 105 -7.66 -7.87 2.48
C THR A 105 -6.49 -8.81 2.16
N ASP A 106 -5.39 -8.73 2.93
CA ASP A 106 -4.20 -9.58 2.72
C ASP A 106 -4.51 -11.07 2.63
N MET A 107 -5.46 -11.54 3.45
CA MET A 107 -5.85 -12.96 3.46
C MET A 107 -6.47 -13.38 2.13
N ILE A 108 -7.34 -12.56 1.58
CA ILE A 108 -8.06 -12.88 0.33
C ILE A 108 -7.19 -12.61 -0.88
N LEU A 109 -6.36 -11.55 -0.86
CA LEU A 109 -5.40 -11.28 -1.93
C LEU A 109 -4.58 -12.52 -2.28
N LYS A 110 -4.14 -13.28 -1.28
CA LYS A 110 -3.35 -14.52 -1.47
C LYS A 110 -4.11 -15.63 -2.20
N THR A 111 -5.44 -15.58 -2.24
CA THR A 111 -6.29 -16.58 -2.89
C THR A 111 -6.83 -16.13 -4.24
N LEU A 112 -6.68 -14.85 -4.58
CA LEU A 112 -7.12 -14.31 -5.86
C LEU A 112 -6.05 -14.53 -6.93
N GLU A 113 -6.46 -15.07 -8.05
CA GLU A 113 -5.62 -15.25 -9.24
C GLU A 113 -5.71 -13.99 -10.10
N LEU A 114 -5.06 -12.89 -9.64
CA LEU A 114 -5.05 -11.61 -10.35
C LEU A 114 -3.86 -11.53 -11.29
N GLU A 115 -4.10 -10.92 -12.45
CA GLU A 115 -3.11 -10.67 -13.49
C GLU A 115 -3.12 -9.19 -13.89
N ASN A 116 -2.05 -8.76 -14.59
CA ASN A 116 -1.94 -7.41 -15.15
C ASN A 116 -2.06 -6.26 -14.12
N ILE A 117 -1.75 -6.51 -12.84
CA ILE A 117 -1.77 -5.48 -11.81
C ILE A 117 -0.71 -4.42 -12.13
N LYS A 118 -1.13 -3.17 -12.30
CA LYS A 118 -0.24 -2.02 -12.58
C LYS A 118 0.05 -1.21 -11.32
N LEU A 119 -0.88 -1.21 -10.36
CA LEU A 119 -0.74 -0.50 -9.10
C LEU A 119 -1.25 -1.35 -7.93
N VAL A 120 -0.42 -1.49 -6.92
CA VAL A 120 -0.84 -1.99 -5.59
C VAL A 120 -0.89 -0.81 -4.63
N LEU A 121 -2.07 -0.49 -4.12
CA LEU A 121 -2.27 0.58 -3.17
C LEU A 121 -2.55 0.02 -1.77
N SER A 122 -1.63 0.23 -0.85
CA SER A 122 -1.81 -0.08 0.57
C SER A 122 -2.54 1.07 1.25
N TYR A 123 -3.87 0.98 1.33
CA TYR A 123 -4.69 1.94 2.08
C TYR A 123 -4.39 1.86 3.59
N ASP A 124 -4.22 0.65 4.08
CA ASP A 124 -3.63 0.35 5.39
C ASP A 124 -2.31 -0.38 5.20
N LEU A 125 -1.26 0.01 5.92
CA LEU A 125 -0.01 -0.75 5.94
C LEU A 125 -0.24 -2.15 6.54
N PRO A 126 0.45 -3.18 6.04
CA PRO A 126 0.38 -4.52 6.63
C PRO A 126 1.10 -4.55 7.99
N ASP A 127 0.78 -5.55 8.82
CA ASP A 127 1.35 -5.68 10.16
C ASP A 127 2.81 -6.17 10.18
N SER A 128 3.36 -6.52 9.02
CA SER A 128 4.75 -6.98 8.90
C SER A 128 5.35 -6.66 7.53
N ALA A 129 6.66 -6.52 7.47
CA ALA A 129 7.41 -6.34 6.24
C ALA A 129 7.22 -7.52 5.27
N GLN A 130 7.10 -8.75 5.77
CA GLN A 130 6.84 -9.92 4.93
C GLN A 130 5.51 -9.82 4.20
N ASN A 131 4.43 -9.40 4.86
CA ASN A 131 3.15 -9.18 4.22
C ASN A 131 3.21 -8.04 3.19
N TYR A 132 4.05 -7.02 3.43
CA TYR A 132 4.30 -5.97 2.45
C TYR A 132 4.94 -6.52 1.18
N TYR A 133 5.97 -7.36 1.30
CA TYR A 133 6.60 -8.01 0.14
C TYR A 133 5.63 -8.91 -0.61
N ILE A 134 4.79 -9.66 0.10
CA ILE A 134 3.75 -10.47 -0.52
C ILE A 134 2.82 -9.63 -1.37
N ARG A 135 2.36 -8.45 -0.89
CA ARG A 135 1.53 -7.55 -1.68
C ARG A 135 2.21 -7.15 -2.99
N LEU A 136 3.49 -6.80 -2.93
CA LEU A 136 4.24 -6.39 -4.13
C LEU A 136 4.50 -7.55 -5.09
N ALA A 137 4.67 -8.77 -4.58
CA ALA A 137 4.92 -9.96 -5.39
C ALA A 137 3.73 -10.36 -6.29
N PHE A 138 2.52 -9.83 -6.04
CA PHE A 138 1.40 -10.03 -6.95
C PHE A 138 1.54 -9.25 -8.26
N MET A 139 2.39 -8.23 -8.31
CA MET A 139 2.78 -7.58 -9.56
C MET A 139 3.84 -8.43 -10.26
N LYS A 140 3.44 -9.22 -11.23
CA LYS A 140 4.35 -10.09 -12.00
C LYS A 140 5.29 -9.26 -12.88
N GLU A 141 4.84 -8.12 -13.35
CA GLU A 141 5.59 -7.13 -14.12
C GLU A 141 6.00 -5.95 -13.25
N LEU A 142 6.85 -5.08 -13.79
CA LEU A 142 7.17 -3.81 -13.15
C LEU A 142 5.91 -2.96 -13.02
N GLY A 143 5.52 -2.70 -11.78
CA GLY A 143 4.37 -1.89 -11.41
C GLY A 143 4.74 -0.84 -10.38
N GLU A 144 3.75 -0.08 -9.95
CA GLU A 144 3.89 0.92 -8.91
C GLU A 144 3.22 0.45 -7.61
N ALA A 145 3.82 0.79 -6.49
CA ALA A 145 3.24 0.57 -5.17
C ALA A 145 3.10 1.90 -4.44
N ILE A 146 1.91 2.18 -3.97
CA ILE A 146 1.60 3.38 -3.19
C ILE A 146 1.12 2.95 -1.80
N ALA A 147 1.59 3.61 -0.75
CA ALA A 147 1.08 3.41 0.59
C ALA A 147 0.60 4.72 1.21
N LEU A 148 -0.60 4.69 1.83
CA LEU A 148 -1.12 5.78 2.64
C LEU A 148 -0.72 5.56 4.10
N VAL A 149 0.03 6.49 4.65
CA VAL A 149 0.63 6.37 5.99
C VAL A 149 0.03 7.42 6.91
N SER A 150 -0.70 6.97 7.94
CA SER A 150 -1.13 7.84 9.02
C SER A 150 -0.05 7.97 10.08
N PRO A 151 -0.11 8.96 10.99
CA PRO A 151 0.85 9.09 12.08
C PRO A 151 0.94 7.83 12.95
N GLU A 152 -0.14 7.09 13.09
CA GLU A 152 -0.21 5.84 13.82
C GLU A 152 0.51 4.69 13.10
N ASP A 153 0.62 4.77 11.77
CA ASP A 153 1.26 3.75 10.93
C ASP A 153 2.77 3.99 10.76
N GLU A 154 3.32 5.14 11.18
CA GLU A 154 4.76 5.45 11.05
C GLU A 154 5.70 4.36 11.63
N PRO A 155 5.41 3.71 12.77
CA PRO A 155 6.25 2.62 13.27
C PRO A 155 6.29 1.42 12.32
N LEU A 156 5.15 1.08 11.71
CA LEU A 156 5.06 -0.03 10.74
C LEU A 156 5.86 0.29 9.47
N LEU A 157 5.79 1.53 8.99
CA LEU A 157 6.61 1.97 7.85
C LEU A 157 8.10 1.84 8.16
N SER A 158 8.52 2.30 9.34
CA SER A 158 9.92 2.20 9.78
C SER A 158 10.41 0.75 9.85
N ASP A 159 9.57 -0.17 10.30
CA ASP A 159 9.88 -1.61 10.35
C ASP A 159 10.01 -2.20 8.93
N ILE A 160 9.14 -1.80 8.00
CA ILE A 160 9.19 -2.21 6.60
C ILE A 160 10.49 -1.72 5.94
N GLU A 161 10.81 -0.44 6.07
CA GLU A 161 12.02 0.19 5.53
C GLU A 161 13.30 -0.44 6.10
N SER A 162 13.33 -0.68 7.41
CA SER A 162 14.45 -1.30 8.11
C SER A 162 14.71 -2.73 7.59
N ASN A 163 13.64 -3.51 7.42
CA ASN A 163 13.71 -4.86 6.87
C ASN A 163 14.18 -4.86 5.40
N MET A 164 13.68 -3.90 4.63
CA MET A 164 14.01 -3.75 3.21
C MET A 164 15.42 -3.17 3.02
N LYS A 165 15.97 -2.53 4.05
CA LYS A 165 17.23 -1.73 4.01
C LYS A 165 17.17 -0.64 2.93
N LYS A 166 16.00 -0.12 2.68
CA LYS A 166 15.73 0.92 1.68
C LYS A 166 14.62 1.83 2.21
N GLU A 167 14.84 3.12 2.18
CA GLU A 167 13.79 4.11 2.43
C GLU A 167 12.85 4.16 1.21
N ILE A 168 11.55 4.27 1.48
CA ILE A 168 10.53 4.45 0.44
C ILE A 168 10.40 5.95 0.17
N GLU A 169 10.28 6.31 -1.11
CA GLU A 169 10.16 7.71 -1.50
C GLU A 169 8.88 8.33 -0.95
N GLU A 170 9.03 9.43 -0.21
CA GLU A 170 7.91 10.23 0.25
C GLU A 170 7.46 11.17 -0.87
N LYS A 171 6.18 11.09 -1.23
CA LYS A 171 5.56 11.98 -2.22
C LYS A 171 4.48 12.84 -1.57
N VAL A 172 4.29 14.01 -2.14
CA VAL A 172 3.20 14.92 -1.79
C VAL A 172 2.26 15.01 -2.97
N LEU A 173 0.96 14.86 -2.72
CA LEU A 173 -0.04 15.00 -3.77
C LEU A 173 -0.33 16.48 -4.00
N GLU A 174 0.04 16.98 -5.18
CA GLU A 174 -0.21 18.38 -5.55
C GLU A 174 -1.70 18.69 -5.56
N GLY A 175 -2.06 19.83 -4.99
CA GLY A 175 -3.45 20.25 -4.92
C GLY A 175 -4.31 19.54 -3.86
N PHE A 176 -3.77 18.58 -3.11
CA PHE A 176 -4.50 17.97 -2.01
C PHE A 176 -4.47 18.90 -0.78
N VAL A 177 -5.66 19.26 -0.31
CA VAL A 177 -5.81 20.08 0.90
C VAL A 177 -6.30 19.18 2.04
N ALA A 178 -5.45 19.00 3.04
CA ALA A 178 -5.82 18.27 4.24
C ALA A 178 -6.98 18.97 4.96
N SER A 179 -7.97 18.19 5.40
CA SER A 179 -9.09 18.75 6.16
C SER A 179 -8.61 19.16 7.57
N ALA A 180 -9.25 20.22 8.13
CA ALA A 180 -9.00 20.58 9.51
C ALA A 180 -9.34 19.39 10.42
N THR A 181 -8.43 19.06 11.36
CA THR A 181 -8.68 18.00 12.36
C THR A 181 -10.02 18.25 13.03
N PRO A 182 -10.93 17.26 13.06
CA PRO A 182 -12.17 17.41 13.79
C PRO A 182 -11.82 17.73 15.25
N ASN A 183 -12.36 18.85 15.76
CA ASN A 183 -12.19 19.24 17.16
C ASN A 183 -12.77 18.15 18.07
N HIS A 184 -11.95 17.19 18.45
CA HIS A 184 -12.26 16.29 19.56
C HIS A 184 -12.20 17.12 20.84
N THR A 185 -13.34 17.65 21.28
CA THR A 185 -13.56 18.09 22.66
C THR A 185 -13.48 16.87 23.56
N GLY A 186 -12.30 16.49 24.01
CA GLY A 186 -12.12 15.37 24.90
C GLY A 186 -10.67 15.06 25.21
N LYS A 187 -10.14 15.71 26.29
CA LYS A 187 -8.91 15.43 27.01
C LYS A 187 -7.59 15.63 26.26
N THR A 188 -7.01 16.78 26.51
CA THR A 188 -5.60 17.13 26.30
C THR A 188 -4.65 16.03 26.75
N LYS A 189 -4.17 15.18 25.84
CA LYS A 189 -2.89 14.52 25.99
C LYS A 189 -1.80 15.52 25.61
N LYS A 190 -0.86 15.74 26.55
CA LYS A 190 0.27 16.64 26.44
C LYS A 190 0.92 16.54 25.06
N ASP A 191 1.03 17.69 24.44
CA ASP A 191 1.77 17.96 23.22
C ASP A 191 3.21 17.43 23.35
N ARG A 192 3.49 16.28 22.73
CA ARG A 192 4.85 15.82 22.52
C ARG A 192 5.30 16.48 21.22
N THR A 193 5.96 17.59 21.34
CA THR A 193 6.70 18.23 20.26
C THR A 193 7.46 17.18 19.46
N LYS A 194 6.97 16.88 18.27
CA LYS A 194 7.63 15.98 17.32
C LYS A 194 9.01 16.57 17.02
N LYS A 195 10.07 15.89 17.42
CA LYS A 195 11.41 16.22 16.92
C LYS A 195 11.40 15.97 15.42
N PRO A 196 11.80 16.94 14.59
CA PRO A 196 11.91 16.70 13.16
C PRO A 196 12.85 15.52 12.90
N ARG A 197 12.49 14.64 12.01
CA ARG A 197 13.37 13.57 11.52
C ARG A 197 14.66 14.23 11.04
N HIS A 198 15.76 14.07 11.78
CA HIS A 198 17.07 14.53 11.37
C HIS A 198 17.57 13.64 10.22
N ARG A 199 17.21 13.98 9.00
CA ARG A 199 17.96 13.53 7.83
C ARG A 199 19.36 14.14 7.92
N LYS A 200 20.36 13.34 8.29
CA LYS A 200 21.76 13.71 8.12
C LYS A 200 22.03 13.75 6.61
N ASN A 201 22.01 14.94 6.04
CA ASN A 201 22.62 15.18 4.73
C ASN A 201 24.10 14.81 4.85
N LYS A 202 24.51 13.67 4.28
CA LYS A 202 25.91 13.36 4.05
C LYS A 202 26.41 14.32 2.98
N VAL A 203 27.01 15.41 3.40
CA VAL A 203 27.83 16.26 2.53
C VAL A 203 29.03 15.41 2.12
N LYS A 204 29.10 15.04 0.84
CA LYS A 204 30.33 14.50 0.24
C LYS A 204 31.43 15.56 0.43
N LYS A 205 32.44 15.26 1.26
CA LYS A 205 33.72 15.98 1.21
C LYS A 205 34.43 15.52 -0.06
N GLU A 206 34.49 16.38 -1.05
CA GLU A 206 35.47 16.28 -2.09
C GLU A 206 36.84 16.56 -1.45
N GLN A 207 37.72 15.57 -1.52
CA GLN A 207 39.15 15.77 -1.26
C GLN A 207 39.73 16.28 -2.57
N GLY A 208 40.09 17.56 -2.59
CA GLY A 208 40.96 18.15 -3.60
C GLY A 208 42.41 17.87 -3.25
N ALA A 209 43.13 17.55 -4.32
CA ALA A 209 44.57 17.56 -4.58
C ALA A 209 45.53 17.60 -3.42
#